data_d46d5e2924065e1769e3f07b5c559cca
#
_entry.id   d46d5e2924065e1769e3f07b5c559cca
#
_cell.length_a   1.000
_cell.length_b   1.000
_cell.length_c   1.000
_cell.angle_alpha   90.00
_cell.angle_beta   90.00
_cell.angle_gamma   90.00
#
_symmetry.space_group_name_H-M   'P 1'
#
loop_
_entity.id
_entity.type
_entity.pdbx_description
1 polymer ?
#
loop_
_entity_poly.entity_id
_entity_poly.type
_entity_poly.pdbx_seq_one_letter_code
_entity_poly.pdbx_strand_id
1 'polypeptide(L)'
;GLLMNARFIQGIFDDKADPARFARYGRDAWDPEQHTDELIAALPEWYSFGLRAFTVGLQGGGPCFTVNNLTIDNNPFGEDGTSLDPAYAARLDRLIRAADALGMVAIVSYFYGDQTARLRDGRAVRAAVTTASRFLKEGGYTNVIIEVANEHDIPPFAKHPLLFYPQGVAALNDLARAESGGMPVGCSGKGGSVFREIAEASDVILIHGNGCTRQRLHNMIREVRSWGLNRPIVCNEDSQAIGQMAVTYKEGVSWGYYNNMTKQEPPVYWSVLEGEDRFFAWRMAEGIGIAVDPIPAEEQYYLQGLEPHMTDIGQRWLRVASLHPESIEHVDFFRNGARYDSAWDESFMVHYQSNWRQGGVPSVSGDEWRAEIHLRDGRVIERSGVVA
;
A
#
# COMPACT_ATOMS: atom_id res chain seq x y z
N GLY A 1 4.00 -1.92 21.31
CA GLY A 1 3.13 -0.94 20.68
C GLY A 1 2.64 -1.42 19.30
N LEU A 2 1.76 -0.67 18.66
CA LEU A 2 1.28 -0.98 17.32
C LEU A 2 2.34 -0.62 16.27
N LEU A 3 2.59 -1.51 15.32
CA LEU A 3 3.46 -1.28 14.17
C LEU A 3 2.64 -0.61 13.05
N MET A 4 2.28 0.67 13.26
CA MET A 4 1.56 1.46 12.25
C MET A 4 2.41 1.59 11.00
N ASN A 5 1.83 1.31 9.86
CA ASN A 5 2.59 1.19 8.63
C ASN A 5 1.87 1.78 7.41
N ALA A 6 2.61 1.95 6.33
CA ALA A 6 2.10 2.36 5.03
C ALA A 6 2.69 1.48 3.94
N ARG A 7 1.95 1.37 2.84
CA ARG A 7 2.42 0.63 1.68
C ARG A 7 3.20 1.55 0.75
N PHE A 8 4.52 1.50 0.84
CA PHE A 8 5.46 2.18 -0.05
C PHE A 8 6.08 1.19 -1.04
N ILE A 9 5.21 0.36 -1.62
CA ILE A 9 5.59 -0.83 -2.39
C ILE A 9 6.51 -0.50 -3.57
N GLN A 10 6.41 0.70 -4.12
CA GLN A 10 7.22 1.18 -5.24
C GLN A 10 8.51 1.90 -4.80
N GLY A 11 8.91 1.80 -3.54
CA GLY A 11 10.04 2.54 -2.98
C GLY A 11 11.38 2.31 -3.69
N ILE A 12 11.54 1.17 -4.36
CA ILE A 12 12.73 0.83 -5.17
C ILE A 12 12.37 0.51 -6.62
N PHE A 13 11.21 0.93 -7.09
CA PHE A 13 10.65 0.63 -8.40
C PHE A 13 11.55 1.06 -9.55
N ASP A 14 11.57 0.23 -10.57
CA ASP A 14 12.06 0.57 -11.91
C ASP A 14 11.23 -0.17 -12.96
N ASP A 15 11.08 0.40 -14.14
CA ASP A 15 10.52 -0.28 -15.30
C ASP A 15 11.60 -0.46 -16.36
N LYS A 16 12.16 -1.66 -16.41
CA LYS A 16 13.24 -1.97 -17.37
C LYS A 16 12.73 -2.10 -18.81
N ALA A 17 11.40 -2.26 -19.01
CA ALA A 17 10.81 -2.41 -20.34
C ALA A 17 10.56 -1.07 -21.03
N ASP A 18 10.03 -0.08 -20.29
CA ASP A 18 9.70 1.24 -20.84
C ASP A 18 9.71 2.31 -19.74
N PRO A 19 10.87 2.75 -19.28
CA PRO A 19 10.97 3.79 -18.26
C PRO A 19 10.37 5.13 -18.70
N ALA A 20 10.29 5.39 -20.01
CA ALA A 20 9.77 6.66 -20.54
C ALA A 20 8.28 6.90 -20.17
N ARG A 21 7.50 5.85 -19.92
CA ARG A 21 6.09 5.98 -19.51
C ARG A 21 5.90 6.68 -18.15
N PHE A 22 6.96 6.76 -17.35
CA PHE A 22 6.95 7.42 -16.03
C PHE A 22 7.55 8.84 -16.04
N ALA A 23 7.94 9.36 -17.22
CA ALA A 23 8.29 10.77 -17.43
C ALA A 23 7.00 11.62 -17.49
N ARG A 24 6.40 11.91 -16.34
CA ARG A 24 5.10 12.62 -16.22
C ARG A 24 5.03 13.44 -14.94
N TYR A 25 3.99 14.23 -14.74
CA TYR A 25 3.76 15.05 -13.54
C TYR A 25 4.89 16.05 -13.28
N GLY A 26 5.37 16.73 -14.36
CA GLY A 26 6.43 17.71 -14.27
C GLY A 26 7.84 17.12 -14.20
N ARG A 27 8.01 15.84 -14.47
CA ARG A 27 9.30 15.17 -14.59
C ARG A 27 9.62 14.92 -16.08
N ASP A 28 10.81 15.36 -16.51
CA ASP A 28 11.25 15.20 -17.91
C ASP A 28 11.70 13.76 -18.22
N ALA A 29 12.15 13.03 -17.19
CA ALA A 29 12.61 11.65 -17.31
C ALA A 29 12.32 10.85 -16.02
N TRP A 30 12.25 9.53 -16.15
CA TRP A 30 12.20 8.62 -15.02
C TRP A 30 13.62 8.37 -14.48
N ASP A 31 13.79 8.55 -13.16
CA ASP A 31 15.03 8.23 -12.43
C ASP A 31 14.70 7.42 -11.18
N PRO A 32 14.98 6.09 -11.18
CA PRO A 32 14.69 5.21 -10.06
C PRO A 32 15.53 5.54 -8.80
N GLU A 33 16.75 6.08 -8.97
CA GLU A 33 17.59 6.47 -7.84
C GLU A 33 17.01 7.70 -7.13
N GLN A 34 16.65 8.74 -7.89
CA GLN A 34 15.97 9.92 -7.36
C GLN A 34 14.65 9.53 -6.67
N HIS A 35 13.88 8.61 -7.27
CA HIS A 35 12.61 8.16 -6.71
C HIS A 35 12.77 7.52 -5.33
N THR A 36 13.79 6.67 -5.15
CA THR A 36 14.13 6.07 -3.86
C THR A 36 14.66 7.11 -2.87
N ASP A 37 15.51 8.04 -3.29
CA ASP A 37 16.06 9.08 -2.45
C ASP A 37 14.99 10.05 -1.95
N GLU A 38 13.96 10.34 -2.76
CA GLU A 38 12.80 11.13 -2.35
C GLU A 38 11.97 10.40 -1.28
N LEU A 39 11.80 9.06 -1.37
CA LEU A 39 11.18 8.28 -0.30
C LEU A 39 12.00 8.38 1.00
N ILE A 40 13.30 8.19 0.92
CA ILE A 40 14.20 8.30 2.08
C ILE A 40 14.05 9.67 2.74
N ALA A 41 14.01 10.74 1.93
CA ALA A 41 13.82 12.10 2.44
C ALA A 41 12.46 12.33 3.11
N ALA A 42 11.42 11.60 2.72
CA ALA A 42 10.07 11.70 3.28
C ALA A 42 9.88 10.89 4.60
N LEU A 43 10.72 9.88 4.86
CA LEU A 43 10.54 9.02 6.04
C LEU A 43 10.52 9.77 7.38
N PRO A 44 11.34 10.81 7.62
CA PRO A 44 11.29 11.56 8.89
C PRO A 44 9.94 12.25 9.14
N GLU A 45 9.28 12.77 8.10
CA GLU A 45 7.96 13.36 8.20
C GLU A 45 6.92 12.30 8.63
N TRP A 46 6.86 11.17 7.94
CA TRP A 46 5.98 10.06 8.29
C TRP A 46 6.24 9.51 9.70
N TYR A 47 7.52 9.39 10.08
CA TYR A 47 7.90 8.94 11.41
C TYR A 47 7.40 9.90 12.49
N SER A 48 7.41 11.20 12.25
CA SER A 48 6.94 12.22 13.20
C SER A 48 5.45 12.06 13.54
N PHE A 49 4.64 11.56 12.59
CA PHE A 49 3.24 11.22 12.81
C PHE A 49 3.02 9.81 13.39
N GLY A 50 4.06 9.04 13.58
CA GLY A 50 3.94 7.72 14.20
C GLY A 50 4.03 6.53 13.27
N LEU A 51 4.36 6.72 11.98
CA LEU A 51 4.67 5.59 11.10
C LEU A 51 5.91 4.88 11.64
N ARG A 52 5.81 3.56 11.81
CA ARG A 52 6.89 2.74 12.38
C ARG A 52 7.37 1.65 11.44
N ALA A 53 6.62 1.41 10.37
CA ALA A 53 7.00 0.49 9.33
C ALA A 53 6.46 0.93 7.96
N PHE A 54 7.01 0.35 6.91
CA PHE A 54 6.43 0.42 5.57
C PHE A 54 6.71 -0.87 4.81
N THR A 55 5.83 -1.21 3.86
CA THR A 55 6.06 -2.33 2.95
C THR A 55 6.73 -1.82 1.68
N VAL A 56 7.84 -2.44 1.30
CA VAL A 56 8.55 -2.19 0.03
C VAL A 56 8.74 -3.51 -0.73
N GLY A 57 8.52 -3.51 -2.04
CA GLY A 57 8.61 -4.71 -2.86
C GLY A 57 9.92 -4.84 -3.62
N LEU A 58 10.52 -6.03 -3.61
CA LEU A 58 11.54 -6.40 -4.59
C LEU A 58 10.94 -6.46 -5.99
N GLN A 59 9.94 -7.30 -6.18
CA GLN A 59 9.11 -7.26 -7.39
C GLN A 59 8.01 -6.21 -7.28
N GLY A 60 7.98 -5.25 -6.48
CA GLY A 60 6.98 -4.22 -6.24
C GLY A 60 5.67 -4.36 -7.01
N GLY A 61 4.56 -3.97 -6.46
CA GLY A 61 3.27 -4.02 -7.16
C GLY A 61 3.37 -3.29 -8.50
N GLY A 62 2.81 -3.85 -9.55
CA GLY A 62 2.65 -3.09 -10.79
C GLY A 62 1.74 -1.89 -10.53
N PRO A 63 2.03 -0.71 -11.07
CA PRO A 63 1.09 0.40 -11.06
C PRO A 63 -0.24 -0.05 -11.68
N CYS A 64 -1.32 0.04 -10.89
CA CYS A 64 -2.61 -0.56 -11.27
C CYS A 64 -3.30 0.18 -12.41
N PHE A 65 -3.02 1.47 -12.56
CA PHE A 65 -3.74 2.40 -13.43
C PHE A 65 -2.88 2.95 -14.56
N THR A 66 -1.61 2.57 -14.62
CA THR A 66 -0.70 2.96 -15.70
C THR A 66 -1.07 2.24 -17.00
N VAL A 67 -0.98 2.94 -18.12
CA VAL A 67 -1.23 2.36 -19.46
C VAL A 67 -0.29 1.18 -19.69
N ASN A 68 -0.85 0.07 -20.20
CA ASN A 68 -0.09 -1.15 -20.47
C ASN A 68 0.65 -1.69 -19.24
N ASN A 69 0.08 -1.57 -18.05
CA ASN A 69 0.69 -1.98 -16.78
C ASN A 69 1.20 -3.44 -16.78
N LEU A 70 0.56 -4.35 -17.52
CA LEU A 70 1.00 -5.75 -17.65
C LEU A 70 2.34 -5.92 -18.38
N THR A 71 2.82 -4.90 -19.09
CA THR A 71 4.12 -4.91 -19.76
C THR A 71 5.27 -4.36 -18.92
N ILE A 72 4.97 -3.83 -17.73
CA ILE A 72 5.98 -3.29 -16.81
C ILE A 72 6.95 -4.39 -16.38
N ASP A 73 8.24 -4.12 -16.45
CA ASP A 73 9.29 -4.99 -15.95
C ASP A 73 9.92 -4.42 -14.67
N ASN A 74 9.25 -4.69 -13.57
CA ASN A 74 9.73 -4.36 -12.21
C ASN A 74 10.15 -5.65 -11.49
N ASN A 75 11.11 -6.37 -12.06
CA ASN A 75 11.61 -7.62 -11.50
C ASN A 75 13.14 -7.58 -11.32
N PRO A 76 13.66 -7.67 -10.08
CA PRO A 76 15.09 -7.68 -9.80
C PRO A 76 15.75 -9.04 -9.96
N PHE A 77 14.96 -10.14 -10.02
CA PHE A 77 15.51 -11.48 -10.06
C PHE A 77 15.90 -11.90 -11.48
N GLY A 78 17.00 -12.65 -11.61
CA GLY A 78 17.27 -13.41 -12.82
C GLY A 78 16.18 -14.47 -13.06
N GLU A 79 16.02 -14.92 -14.28
CA GLU A 79 14.99 -15.90 -14.68
C GLU A 79 15.05 -17.20 -13.87
N ASP A 80 16.24 -17.62 -13.47
CA ASP A 80 16.48 -18.80 -12.62
C ASP A 80 16.45 -18.50 -11.11
N GLY A 81 16.25 -17.24 -10.71
CA GLY A 81 16.19 -16.78 -9.33
C GLY A 81 17.53 -16.71 -8.60
N THR A 82 18.66 -17.02 -9.26
CA THR A 82 19.98 -17.12 -8.59
C THR A 82 20.71 -15.79 -8.46
N SER A 83 20.20 -14.73 -9.06
CA SER A 83 20.78 -13.39 -9.02
C SER A 83 19.75 -12.33 -8.63
N LEU A 84 20.26 -11.26 -8.02
CA LEU A 84 19.52 -10.04 -7.70
C LEU A 84 20.18 -8.88 -8.44
N ASP A 85 19.39 -8.08 -9.12
CA ASP A 85 19.85 -6.89 -9.83
C ASP A 85 20.57 -5.94 -8.87
N PRO A 86 21.85 -5.57 -9.13
CA PRO A 86 22.63 -4.76 -8.21
C PRO A 86 22.04 -3.36 -7.95
N ALA A 87 21.33 -2.76 -8.92
CA ALA A 87 20.73 -1.45 -8.75
C ALA A 87 19.55 -1.52 -7.77
N TYR A 88 18.68 -2.55 -7.90
CA TYR A 88 17.62 -2.81 -6.92
C TYR A 88 18.18 -3.11 -5.53
N ALA A 89 19.23 -3.93 -5.45
CA ALA A 89 19.87 -4.25 -4.17
C ALA A 89 20.44 -3.00 -3.50
N ALA A 90 21.09 -2.11 -4.24
CA ALA A 90 21.65 -0.86 -3.72
C ALA A 90 20.58 0.10 -3.24
N ARG A 91 19.47 0.25 -3.98
CA ARG A 91 18.34 1.08 -3.53
C ARG A 91 17.69 0.52 -2.25
N LEU A 92 17.49 -0.80 -2.19
CA LEU A 92 16.92 -1.44 -1.00
C LEU A 92 17.84 -1.30 0.22
N ASP A 93 19.15 -1.47 0.07
CA ASP A 93 20.13 -1.27 1.15
C ASP A 93 20.03 0.16 1.72
N ARG A 94 20.07 1.20 0.86
CA ARG A 94 19.95 2.58 1.30
C ARG A 94 18.66 2.85 2.05
N LEU A 95 17.52 2.32 1.53
CA LEU A 95 16.21 2.52 2.12
C LEU A 95 16.08 1.84 3.49
N ILE A 96 16.54 0.58 3.63
CA ILE A 96 16.51 -0.15 4.91
C ILE A 96 17.38 0.57 5.96
N ARG A 97 18.60 1.02 5.60
CA ARG A 97 19.48 1.75 6.53
C ARG A 97 18.91 3.10 6.93
N ALA A 98 18.29 3.83 6.01
CA ALA A 98 17.62 5.08 6.35
C ALA A 98 16.45 4.85 7.32
N ALA A 99 15.68 3.80 7.13
CA ALA A 99 14.61 3.38 8.03
C ALA A 99 15.18 3.01 9.43
N ASP A 100 16.26 2.23 9.47
CA ASP A 100 16.92 1.81 10.72
C ASP A 100 17.39 3.02 11.54
N ALA A 101 17.97 4.01 10.88
CA ALA A 101 18.42 5.25 11.52
C ALA A 101 17.29 6.03 12.23
N LEU A 102 16.04 5.82 11.81
CA LEU A 102 14.84 6.37 12.43
C LEU A 102 14.16 5.42 13.42
N GLY A 103 14.63 4.16 13.53
CA GLY A 103 13.95 3.13 14.30
C GLY A 103 12.69 2.58 13.62
N MET A 104 12.62 2.64 12.29
CA MET A 104 11.52 2.09 11.49
C MET A 104 11.85 0.68 10.97
N VAL A 105 10.82 -0.11 10.75
CA VAL A 105 10.90 -1.45 10.17
C VAL A 105 10.54 -1.41 8.68
N ALA A 106 11.34 -2.08 7.86
CA ALA A 106 11.01 -2.36 6.46
C ALA A 106 10.36 -3.76 6.35
N ILE A 107 9.14 -3.83 5.85
CA ILE A 107 8.50 -5.10 5.45
C ILE A 107 8.89 -5.32 3.99
N VAL A 108 9.84 -6.23 3.75
CA VAL A 108 10.37 -6.48 2.41
C VAL A 108 9.58 -7.59 1.74
N SER A 109 8.76 -7.21 0.77
CA SER A 109 7.93 -8.12 -0.02
C SER A 109 8.72 -8.66 -1.21
N TYR A 110 8.83 -10.00 -1.34
CA TYR A 110 9.67 -10.59 -2.39
C TYR A 110 8.93 -10.67 -3.73
N PHE A 111 7.74 -11.26 -3.73
CA PHE A 111 7.02 -11.57 -4.96
C PHE A 111 5.72 -10.80 -5.09
N TYR A 112 5.46 -10.36 -6.33
CA TYR A 112 4.21 -9.78 -6.76
C TYR A 112 3.65 -10.54 -7.96
N GLY A 113 2.33 -10.80 -7.99
CA GLY A 113 1.70 -11.74 -8.91
C GLY A 113 2.09 -11.55 -10.37
N ASP A 114 1.94 -10.34 -10.91
CA ASP A 114 2.20 -10.06 -12.32
C ASP A 114 3.69 -10.18 -12.70
N GLN A 115 4.61 -9.96 -11.76
CA GLN A 115 6.04 -10.02 -11.99
C GLN A 115 6.61 -11.43 -11.85
N THR A 116 5.95 -12.34 -11.14
CA THR A 116 6.41 -13.72 -10.95
C THR A 116 6.46 -14.53 -12.24
N ALA A 117 5.72 -14.13 -13.27
CA ALA A 117 5.78 -14.76 -14.59
C ALA A 117 7.19 -14.72 -15.22
N ARG A 118 8.09 -13.86 -14.74
CA ARG A 118 9.50 -13.74 -15.17
C ARG A 118 10.41 -14.79 -14.56
N LEU A 119 9.99 -15.50 -13.52
CA LEU A 119 10.70 -16.66 -12.98
C LEU A 119 10.28 -17.92 -13.77
N ARG A 120 11.26 -18.71 -14.16
CA ARG A 120 11.06 -19.83 -15.08
C ARG A 120 10.17 -20.93 -14.49
N ASP A 121 10.41 -21.33 -13.25
CA ASP A 121 9.75 -22.47 -12.62
C ASP A 121 9.80 -22.39 -11.07
N GLY A 122 9.30 -23.44 -10.39
CA GLY A 122 9.34 -23.51 -8.94
C GLY A 122 10.74 -23.61 -8.32
N ARG A 123 11.75 -24.06 -9.08
CA ARG A 123 13.15 -24.05 -8.62
C ARG A 123 13.68 -22.63 -8.62
N ALA A 124 13.35 -21.85 -9.65
CA ALA A 124 13.68 -20.44 -9.74
C ALA A 124 13.01 -19.64 -8.59
N VAL A 125 11.77 -19.96 -8.24
CA VAL A 125 11.09 -19.34 -7.08
C VAL A 125 11.85 -19.63 -5.78
N ARG A 126 12.24 -20.88 -5.52
CA ARG A 126 13.07 -21.22 -4.33
C ARG A 126 14.42 -20.52 -4.35
N ALA A 127 15.09 -20.50 -5.49
CA ALA A 127 16.37 -19.81 -5.64
C ALA A 127 16.23 -18.31 -5.37
N ALA A 128 15.17 -17.66 -5.86
CA ALA A 128 14.90 -16.26 -5.61
C ALA A 128 14.67 -15.95 -4.13
N VAL A 129 13.90 -16.80 -3.40
CA VAL A 129 13.75 -16.70 -1.93
C VAL A 129 15.12 -16.80 -1.25
N THR A 130 15.93 -17.79 -1.62
CA THR A 130 17.29 -17.98 -1.07
C THR A 130 18.15 -16.75 -1.34
N THR A 131 18.16 -16.24 -2.58
CA THR A 131 18.96 -15.09 -3.00
C THR A 131 18.59 -13.83 -2.23
N ALA A 132 17.29 -13.52 -2.15
CA ALA A 132 16.80 -12.35 -1.41
C ALA A 132 17.09 -12.46 0.10
N SER A 133 16.84 -13.63 0.70
CA SER A 133 17.05 -13.84 2.13
C SER A 133 18.52 -13.77 2.52
N ARG A 134 19.44 -14.30 1.68
CA ARG A 134 20.88 -14.18 1.89
C ARG A 134 21.36 -12.74 1.75
N PHE A 135 20.86 -12.01 0.75
CA PHE A 135 21.15 -10.58 0.63
C PHE A 135 20.78 -9.83 1.92
N LEU A 136 19.60 -10.08 2.48
CA LEU A 136 19.19 -9.44 3.74
C LEU A 136 20.09 -9.85 4.91
N LYS A 137 20.45 -11.12 5.00
CA LYS A 137 21.37 -11.62 6.03
C LYS A 137 22.76 -11.00 5.93
N GLU A 138 23.33 -10.95 4.73
CA GLU A 138 24.65 -10.40 4.45
C GLU A 138 24.69 -8.89 4.71
N GLY A 139 23.58 -8.16 4.51
CA GLY A 139 23.43 -6.77 4.86
C GLY A 139 23.42 -6.49 6.36
N GLY A 140 23.23 -7.52 7.20
CA GLY A 140 23.24 -7.42 8.66
C GLY A 140 22.06 -6.62 9.25
N TYR A 141 20.95 -6.55 8.53
CA TYR A 141 19.77 -5.77 8.95
C TYR A 141 19.05 -6.41 10.15
N THR A 142 18.63 -5.56 11.08
CA THR A 142 17.86 -5.96 12.28
C THR A 142 16.44 -5.42 12.30
N ASN A 143 16.10 -4.56 11.34
CA ASN A 143 14.83 -3.85 11.21
C ASN A 143 14.01 -4.35 10.00
N VAL A 144 14.08 -5.62 9.68
CA VAL A 144 13.37 -6.22 8.53
C VAL A 144 12.38 -7.27 8.98
N ILE A 145 11.19 -7.23 8.39
CA ILE A 145 10.22 -8.34 8.33
C ILE A 145 10.16 -8.78 6.86
N ILE A 146 10.21 -10.07 6.60
CA ILE A 146 10.09 -10.63 5.25
C ILE A 146 8.62 -10.94 4.97
N GLU A 147 8.09 -10.42 3.87
CA GLU A 147 6.84 -10.87 3.24
C GLU A 147 7.20 -11.68 2.00
N VAL A 148 6.98 -13.01 2.04
CA VAL A 148 7.40 -13.86 0.91
C VAL A 148 6.64 -13.52 -0.37
N ALA A 149 5.33 -13.29 -0.28
CA ALA A 149 4.53 -12.86 -1.42
C ALA A 149 3.42 -11.91 -0.99
N ASN A 150 3.16 -10.92 -1.83
CA ASN A 150 1.99 -10.05 -1.69
C ASN A 150 0.76 -10.72 -2.26
N GLU A 151 -0.27 -10.95 -1.43
CA GLU A 151 -1.55 -11.52 -1.86
C GLU A 151 -1.41 -12.83 -2.65
N HIS A 152 -0.76 -13.82 -2.05
CA HIS A 152 -0.37 -15.08 -2.71
C HIS A 152 -1.51 -15.79 -3.45
N ASP A 153 -2.78 -15.56 -3.08
CA ASP A 153 -3.97 -16.24 -3.60
C ASP A 153 -4.65 -15.49 -4.78
N ILE A 154 -4.01 -14.46 -5.35
CA ILE A 154 -4.50 -13.83 -6.58
C ILE A 154 -4.14 -14.65 -7.82
N PRO A 155 -4.99 -14.61 -8.89
CA PRO A 155 -4.82 -15.44 -10.07
C PRO A 155 -3.44 -15.44 -10.74
N PRO A 156 -2.70 -14.31 -10.83
CA PRO A 156 -1.38 -14.30 -11.46
C PRO A 156 -0.36 -15.27 -10.84
N PHE A 157 -0.48 -15.59 -9.54
CA PHE A 157 0.38 -16.57 -8.88
C PHE A 157 0.11 -18.03 -9.27
N ALA A 158 -1.02 -18.33 -9.89
CA ALA A 158 -1.40 -19.72 -10.25
C ALA A 158 -0.36 -20.42 -11.17
N LYS A 159 0.47 -19.65 -11.89
CA LYS A 159 1.61 -20.17 -12.66
C LYS A 159 2.63 -20.90 -11.78
N HIS A 160 2.76 -20.51 -10.52
CA HIS A 160 3.72 -21.08 -9.56
C HIS A 160 3.00 -21.70 -8.37
N PRO A 161 2.72 -23.01 -8.37
CA PRO A 161 2.02 -23.68 -7.27
C PRO A 161 2.64 -23.45 -5.89
N LEU A 162 3.95 -23.26 -5.80
CA LEU A 162 4.65 -22.93 -4.56
C LEU A 162 4.24 -21.57 -3.97
N LEU A 163 3.81 -20.63 -4.82
CA LEU A 163 3.37 -19.29 -4.40
C LEU A 163 1.85 -19.19 -4.27
N PHE A 164 1.10 -20.06 -4.95
CA PHE A 164 -0.35 -19.98 -4.99
C PHE A 164 -1.03 -20.79 -3.87
N TYR A 165 -0.51 -21.99 -3.56
CA TYR A 165 -1.11 -22.84 -2.54
C TYR A 165 -0.51 -22.61 -1.15
N PRO A 166 -1.33 -22.58 -0.08
CA PRO A 166 -0.89 -22.28 1.29
C PRO A 166 0.29 -23.13 1.78
N GLN A 167 0.33 -24.42 1.44
CA GLN A 167 1.41 -25.34 1.83
C GLN A 167 2.74 -24.98 1.16
N GLY A 168 2.68 -24.52 -0.10
CA GLY A 168 3.86 -24.05 -0.83
C GLY A 168 4.42 -22.77 -0.21
N VAL A 169 3.53 -21.83 0.09
CA VAL A 169 3.88 -20.56 0.76
C VAL A 169 4.47 -20.81 2.14
N ALA A 170 3.88 -21.70 2.94
CA ALA A 170 4.40 -22.11 4.23
C ALA A 170 5.85 -22.64 4.13
N ALA A 171 6.11 -23.51 3.15
CA ALA A 171 7.46 -24.02 2.89
C ALA A 171 8.44 -22.92 2.41
N LEU A 172 7.97 -21.89 1.74
CA LEU A 172 8.79 -20.73 1.35
C LEU A 172 9.04 -19.79 2.56
N ASN A 173 8.10 -19.65 3.49
CA ASN A 173 8.32 -18.93 4.74
C ASN A 173 9.44 -19.60 5.55
N ASP A 174 9.42 -20.93 5.68
CA ASP A 174 10.47 -21.68 6.38
C ASP A 174 11.83 -21.53 5.70
N LEU A 175 11.87 -21.58 4.36
CA LEU A 175 13.08 -21.34 3.58
C LEU A 175 13.62 -19.91 3.79
N ALA A 176 12.76 -18.91 3.71
CA ALA A 176 13.15 -17.51 3.92
C ALA A 176 13.73 -17.30 5.31
N ARG A 177 13.10 -17.87 6.35
CA ARG A 177 13.58 -17.82 7.73
C ARG A 177 14.96 -18.46 7.87
N ALA A 178 15.15 -19.63 7.31
CA ALA A 178 16.43 -20.34 7.38
C ALA A 178 17.56 -19.59 6.69
N GLU A 179 17.31 -19.09 5.47
CA GLU A 179 18.32 -18.44 4.65
C GLU A 179 18.63 -17.00 5.11
N SER A 180 17.67 -16.31 5.74
CA SER A 180 17.87 -14.99 6.31
C SER A 180 18.58 -15.00 7.69
N GLY A 181 18.80 -16.17 8.26
CA GLY A 181 19.38 -16.29 9.59
C GLY A 181 18.40 -16.01 10.73
N GLY A 182 17.12 -16.22 10.49
CA GLY A 182 16.07 -16.12 11.51
C GLY A 182 15.33 -14.78 11.55
N MET A 183 15.36 -14.00 10.48
CA MET A 183 14.51 -12.80 10.38
C MET A 183 13.03 -13.18 10.47
N PRO A 184 12.16 -12.33 11.06
CA PRO A 184 10.73 -12.57 11.09
C PRO A 184 10.14 -12.67 9.68
N VAL A 185 9.30 -13.68 9.45
CA VAL A 185 8.70 -13.96 8.13
C VAL A 185 7.19 -14.04 8.25
N GLY A 186 6.50 -13.58 7.21
CA GLY A 186 5.08 -13.76 6.98
C GLY A 186 4.74 -13.76 5.49
N CYS A 187 3.45 -13.90 5.20
CA CYS A 187 2.90 -13.75 3.85
C CYS A 187 1.44 -13.37 3.96
N SER A 188 0.99 -12.46 3.09
CA SER A 188 -0.40 -12.02 3.03
C SER A 188 -1.24 -12.81 2.03
N GLY A 189 -2.53 -12.99 2.33
CA GLY A 189 -3.56 -13.27 1.35
C GLY A 189 -4.16 -11.97 0.82
N LYS A 190 -4.94 -12.05 -0.26
CA LYS A 190 -5.69 -10.90 -0.79
C LYS A 190 -6.63 -10.33 0.27
N GLY A 191 -7.08 -9.11 0.07
CA GLY A 191 -7.98 -8.43 0.99
C GLY A 191 -9.13 -9.30 1.49
N GLY A 192 -9.22 -9.48 2.80
CA GLY A 192 -10.21 -10.32 3.46
C GLY A 192 -9.92 -11.82 3.49
N SER A 193 -8.76 -12.28 3.05
CA SER A 193 -8.35 -13.69 3.06
C SER A 193 -7.26 -13.97 4.06
N VAL A 194 -7.38 -15.05 4.81
CA VAL A 194 -6.35 -15.57 5.72
C VAL A 194 -6.30 -17.10 5.62
N PHE A 195 -5.12 -17.66 5.84
CA PHE A 195 -4.87 -19.10 5.70
C PHE A 195 -4.11 -19.60 6.93
N ARG A 196 -4.70 -20.58 7.61
CA ARG A 196 -4.14 -21.11 8.86
C ARG A 196 -2.75 -21.72 8.66
N GLU A 197 -2.54 -22.45 7.58
CA GLU A 197 -1.25 -23.10 7.28
C GLU A 197 -0.13 -22.06 7.12
N ILE A 198 -0.43 -20.91 6.51
CA ILE A 198 0.53 -19.81 6.35
C ILE A 198 0.78 -19.14 7.70
N ALA A 199 -0.28 -18.88 8.47
CA ALA A 199 -0.16 -18.28 9.79
C ALA A 199 0.67 -19.15 10.74
N GLU A 200 0.52 -20.48 10.69
CA GLU A 200 1.33 -21.43 11.47
C GLU A 200 2.81 -21.41 11.09
N ALA A 201 3.13 -21.11 9.83
CA ALA A 201 4.51 -20.99 9.33
C ALA A 201 5.07 -19.55 9.40
N SER A 202 4.30 -18.57 9.93
CA SER A 202 4.70 -17.17 10.01
C SER A 202 5.14 -16.77 11.42
N ASP A 203 6.09 -15.86 11.56
CA ASP A 203 6.44 -15.21 12.83
C ASP A 203 5.57 -13.99 13.08
N VAL A 204 5.16 -13.32 11.98
CA VAL A 204 4.23 -12.18 11.94
C VAL A 204 3.11 -12.54 10.97
N ILE A 205 1.86 -12.52 11.45
CA ILE A 205 0.71 -12.81 10.59
C ILE A 205 0.33 -11.54 9.87
N LEU A 206 0.58 -11.51 8.56
CA LEU A 206 0.27 -10.38 7.68
C LEU A 206 -1.15 -10.55 7.12
N ILE A 207 -1.96 -9.49 7.20
CA ILE A 207 -3.32 -9.48 6.69
C ILE A 207 -3.57 -8.24 5.85
N HIS A 208 -4.49 -8.34 4.88
CA HIS A 208 -4.93 -7.23 4.04
C HIS A 208 -6.40 -6.91 4.27
N GLY A 209 -6.71 -5.62 4.42
CA GLY A 209 -8.06 -5.11 4.67
C GLY A 209 -8.74 -4.50 3.44
N ASN A 210 -8.01 -4.28 2.34
CA ASN A 210 -8.55 -3.69 1.13
C ASN A 210 -9.70 -4.52 0.53
N GLY A 211 -10.75 -3.82 0.07
CA GLY A 211 -11.99 -4.46 -0.38
C GLY A 211 -12.89 -4.98 0.75
N CYS A 212 -12.48 -4.90 2.01
CA CYS A 212 -13.27 -5.35 3.15
C CYS A 212 -14.22 -4.27 3.67
N THR A 213 -15.35 -4.70 4.21
CA THR A 213 -16.10 -3.88 5.17
C THR A 213 -15.41 -3.93 6.54
N ARG A 214 -15.70 -2.96 7.43
CA ARG A 214 -15.24 -2.99 8.83
C ARG A 214 -15.59 -4.31 9.52
N GLN A 215 -16.78 -4.85 9.27
CA GLN A 215 -17.21 -6.13 9.82
C GLN A 215 -16.35 -7.30 9.31
N ARG A 216 -16.00 -7.32 8.01
CA ARG A 216 -15.15 -8.38 7.46
C ARG A 216 -13.75 -8.32 8.04
N LEU A 217 -13.15 -7.11 8.15
CA LEU A 217 -11.84 -6.91 8.77
C LEU A 217 -11.84 -7.40 10.24
N HIS A 218 -12.87 -7.02 11.02
CA HIS A 218 -13.04 -7.50 12.38
C HIS A 218 -13.11 -9.03 12.45
N ASN A 219 -13.94 -9.65 11.60
CA ASN A 219 -14.11 -11.10 11.59
C ASN A 219 -12.80 -11.82 11.23
N MET A 220 -12.03 -11.30 10.28
CA MET A 220 -10.73 -11.85 9.87
C MET A 220 -9.73 -11.84 11.04
N ILE A 221 -9.64 -10.73 11.78
CA ILE A 221 -8.79 -10.64 12.98
C ILE A 221 -9.21 -11.67 14.03
N ARG A 222 -10.52 -11.82 14.26
CA ARG A 222 -11.04 -12.79 15.23
C ARG A 222 -10.80 -14.24 14.78
N GLU A 223 -10.91 -14.51 13.49
CA GLU A 223 -10.58 -15.81 12.91
C GLU A 223 -9.13 -16.17 13.19
N VAL A 224 -8.19 -15.28 12.86
CA VAL A 224 -6.75 -15.49 13.15
C VAL A 224 -6.49 -15.74 14.63
N ARG A 225 -7.12 -14.97 15.53
CA ARG A 225 -6.98 -15.17 16.99
C ARG A 225 -7.53 -16.49 17.48
N SER A 226 -8.60 -16.99 16.84
CA SER A 226 -9.21 -18.27 17.21
C SER A 226 -8.28 -19.47 17.01
N TRP A 227 -7.23 -19.31 16.21
CA TRP A 227 -6.21 -20.34 15.99
C TRP A 227 -5.23 -20.48 17.15
N GLY A 228 -5.18 -19.52 18.08
CA GLY A 228 -4.37 -19.61 19.31
C GLY A 228 -2.86 -19.54 19.08
N LEU A 229 -2.39 -18.97 17.98
CA LEU A 229 -0.97 -18.97 17.60
C LEU A 229 -0.10 -18.02 18.42
N ASN A 230 -0.71 -17.08 19.15
CA ASN A 230 -0.01 -16.08 20.00
C ASN A 230 1.12 -15.34 19.26
N ARG A 231 0.86 -14.94 18.02
CA ARG A 231 1.78 -14.19 17.15
C ARG A 231 1.23 -12.81 16.86
N PRO A 232 2.09 -11.80 16.61
CA PRO A 232 1.61 -10.47 16.21
C PRO A 232 0.84 -10.53 14.89
N ILE A 233 -0.26 -9.78 14.82
CA ILE A 233 -1.05 -9.60 13.61
C ILE A 233 -0.78 -8.18 13.11
N VAL A 234 -0.37 -8.06 11.86
CA VAL A 234 -0.11 -6.77 11.20
C VAL A 234 -0.94 -6.71 9.92
N CYS A 235 -1.90 -5.77 9.89
CA CYS A 235 -2.49 -5.38 8.63
C CYS A 235 -1.46 -4.50 7.90
N ASN A 236 -0.79 -5.05 6.90
CA ASN A 236 0.26 -4.34 6.15
C ASN A 236 -0.23 -3.75 4.82
N GLU A 237 -1.50 -3.95 4.50
CA GLU A 237 -2.18 -3.27 3.41
C GLU A 237 -3.68 -3.17 3.71
N ASP A 238 -4.23 -1.97 3.61
CA ASP A 238 -5.67 -1.76 3.58
C ASP A 238 -6.02 -0.84 2.40
N SER A 239 -6.47 0.38 2.65
CA SER A 239 -7.02 1.26 1.62
C SER A 239 -6.97 2.72 2.07
N GLN A 240 -7.67 3.57 1.32
CA GLN A 240 -7.95 4.95 1.72
C GLN A 240 -9.10 5.06 2.74
N ALA A 241 -9.76 3.95 3.07
CA ALA A 241 -10.84 3.93 4.06
C ALA A 241 -10.27 3.96 5.50
N ILE A 242 -9.77 5.12 5.91
CA ILE A 242 -9.11 5.31 7.21
C ILE A 242 -10.01 5.03 8.42
N GLY A 243 -11.33 4.99 8.24
CA GLY A 243 -12.28 4.57 9.26
C GLY A 243 -12.09 3.10 9.69
N GLN A 244 -11.43 2.27 8.89
CA GLN A 244 -11.07 0.90 9.26
C GLN A 244 -10.03 0.84 10.39
N MET A 245 -9.23 1.89 10.60
CA MET A 245 -8.31 2.00 11.74
C MET A 245 -9.02 1.83 13.09
N ALA A 246 -10.27 2.26 13.19
CA ALA A 246 -11.04 2.10 14.44
C ALA A 246 -11.21 0.62 14.82
N VAL A 247 -11.33 -0.27 13.84
CA VAL A 247 -11.42 -1.73 14.07
C VAL A 247 -10.08 -2.26 14.58
N THR A 248 -8.99 -1.92 13.90
CA THR A 248 -7.66 -2.42 14.26
C THR A 248 -7.19 -1.89 15.61
N TYR A 249 -7.43 -0.62 15.94
CA TYR A 249 -7.15 -0.07 17.26
C TYR A 249 -7.90 -0.80 18.37
N LYS A 250 -9.21 -1.02 18.18
CA LYS A 250 -10.03 -1.75 19.15
C LYS A 250 -9.55 -3.17 19.36
N GLU A 251 -9.08 -3.81 18.29
CA GLU A 251 -8.55 -5.17 18.33
C GLU A 251 -7.05 -5.22 18.70
N GLY A 252 -6.36 -4.09 18.92
CA GLY A 252 -4.93 -4.07 19.23
C GLY A 252 -4.07 -4.64 18.10
N VAL A 253 -4.44 -4.37 16.86
CA VAL A 253 -3.77 -4.78 15.63
C VAL A 253 -3.25 -3.54 14.91
N SER A 254 -2.10 -3.64 14.28
CA SER A 254 -1.54 -2.57 13.44
C SER A 254 -2.36 -2.38 12.17
N TRP A 255 -2.34 -1.17 11.61
CA TRP A 255 -3.02 -0.86 10.36
C TRP A 255 -2.05 -0.31 9.32
N GLY A 256 -2.21 -0.73 8.07
CA GLY A 256 -1.37 -0.38 6.94
C GLY A 256 -2.13 0.47 5.92
N TYR A 257 -1.74 1.73 5.80
CA TYR A 257 -2.29 2.67 4.84
C TYR A 257 -1.89 2.33 3.41
N TYR A 258 -2.85 2.33 2.51
CA TYR A 258 -2.62 2.14 1.10
C TYR A 258 -3.39 3.18 0.29
N ASN A 259 -2.68 4.07 -0.36
CA ASN A 259 -3.24 5.02 -1.31
C ASN A 259 -2.60 4.77 -2.68
N ASN A 260 -3.35 4.13 -3.55
CA ASN A 260 -2.83 3.73 -4.85
C ASN A 260 -2.52 4.90 -5.79
N MET A 261 -3.20 6.04 -5.65
CA MET A 261 -2.91 7.22 -6.49
C MET A 261 -1.70 8.01 -6.02
N THR A 262 -1.55 8.20 -4.70
CA THR A 262 -0.46 9.04 -4.17
C THR A 262 0.79 8.25 -3.78
N LYS A 263 0.67 6.93 -3.56
CA LYS A 263 1.77 6.10 -3.02
C LYS A 263 2.09 4.85 -3.84
N GLN A 264 1.42 4.58 -4.95
CA GLN A 264 1.70 3.41 -5.78
C GLN A 264 1.94 3.72 -7.25
N GLU A 265 1.38 4.78 -7.81
CA GLU A 265 1.53 5.11 -9.23
C GLU A 265 2.77 6.00 -9.43
N PRO A 266 3.89 5.47 -9.99
CA PRO A 266 5.09 6.28 -10.23
C PRO A 266 4.86 7.39 -11.27
N PRO A 267 5.57 8.51 -11.15
CA PRO A 267 6.40 8.91 -10.02
C PRO A 267 5.56 9.23 -8.79
N VAL A 268 5.93 8.64 -7.65
CA VAL A 268 5.21 8.79 -6.38
C VAL A 268 5.60 10.10 -5.68
N TYR A 269 4.62 10.78 -5.10
CA TYR A 269 4.84 11.88 -4.17
C TYR A 269 4.88 11.32 -2.74
N TRP A 270 6.09 11.16 -2.19
CA TRP A 270 6.30 10.44 -0.92
C TRP A 270 5.94 11.22 0.34
N SER A 271 5.90 12.57 0.27
CA SER A 271 5.49 13.42 1.40
C SER A 271 4.04 13.16 1.81
N VAL A 272 3.67 13.66 2.99
CA VAL A 272 2.28 13.69 3.46
C VAL A 272 1.54 14.78 2.68
N LEU A 273 0.73 14.36 1.71
CA LEU A 273 -0.07 15.28 0.89
C LEU A 273 -1.35 15.70 1.61
N GLU A 274 -1.89 16.86 1.21
CA GLU A 274 -3.22 17.30 1.67
C GLU A 274 -4.31 16.28 1.33
N GLY A 275 -5.34 16.24 2.16
CA GLY A 275 -6.42 15.29 2.05
C GLY A 275 -6.12 13.97 2.78
N GLU A 276 -6.19 12.85 2.10
CA GLU A 276 -6.14 11.52 2.73
C GLU A 276 -4.85 11.23 3.47
N ASP A 277 -3.69 11.58 2.91
CA ASP A 277 -2.41 11.31 3.57
C ASP A 277 -2.33 12.07 4.90
N ARG A 278 -2.74 13.36 4.91
CA ARG A 278 -2.78 14.20 6.11
C ARG A 278 -3.76 13.65 7.15
N PHE A 279 -4.93 13.23 6.73
CA PHE A 279 -5.94 12.68 7.65
C PHE A 279 -5.51 11.33 8.22
N PHE A 280 -4.91 10.49 7.41
CA PHE A 280 -4.31 9.24 7.89
C PHE A 280 -3.21 9.52 8.92
N ALA A 281 -2.24 10.36 8.57
CA ALA A 281 -1.11 10.70 9.43
C ALA A 281 -1.59 11.26 10.78
N TRP A 282 -2.55 12.18 10.76
CA TRP A 282 -3.12 12.78 11.96
C TRP A 282 -3.83 11.74 12.84
N ARG A 283 -4.74 10.95 12.27
CA ARG A 283 -5.45 9.90 13.02
C ARG A 283 -4.52 8.81 13.55
N MET A 284 -3.48 8.48 12.81
CA MET A 284 -2.46 7.56 13.28
C MET A 284 -1.76 8.13 14.53
N ALA A 285 -1.29 9.38 14.45
CA ALA A 285 -0.62 10.05 15.57
C ALA A 285 -1.51 10.09 16.82
N GLU A 286 -2.75 10.56 16.67
CA GLU A 286 -3.74 10.61 17.76
C GLU A 286 -3.96 9.21 18.36
N GLY A 287 -4.20 8.20 17.52
CA GLY A 287 -4.53 6.85 17.94
C GLY A 287 -3.43 6.13 18.71
N ILE A 288 -2.17 6.54 18.54
CA ILE A 288 -1.02 5.98 19.28
C ILE A 288 -0.45 6.94 20.33
N GLY A 289 -1.13 8.06 20.58
CA GLY A 289 -0.81 9.00 21.67
C GLY A 289 0.33 9.97 21.35
N ILE A 290 0.60 10.26 20.05
CA ILE A 290 1.50 11.34 19.63
C ILE A 290 0.68 12.63 19.57
N ALA A 291 1.17 13.69 20.24
CA ALA A 291 0.55 15.01 20.17
C ALA A 291 0.75 15.63 18.78
N VAL A 292 -0.34 16.04 18.17
CA VAL A 292 -0.38 16.76 16.89
C VAL A 292 -1.33 17.94 16.99
N ASP A 293 -1.05 18.99 16.24
CA ASP A 293 -1.95 20.14 16.19
C ASP A 293 -3.29 19.74 15.60
N PRO A 294 -4.42 20.17 16.19
CA PRO A 294 -5.75 19.87 15.68
C PRO A 294 -5.92 20.39 14.24
N ILE A 295 -6.51 19.60 13.37
CA ILE A 295 -6.94 20.06 12.05
C ILE A 295 -8.19 20.93 12.23
N PRO A 296 -8.20 22.20 11.76
CA PRO A 296 -9.36 23.08 11.84
C PRO A 296 -10.60 22.43 11.22
N ALA A 297 -11.79 22.71 11.79
CA ALA A 297 -13.05 22.07 11.36
C ALA A 297 -13.33 22.28 9.85
N GLU A 298 -12.99 23.45 9.34
CA GLU A 298 -13.13 23.80 7.93
C GLU A 298 -12.19 23.02 7.00
N GLU A 299 -11.09 22.44 7.51
CA GLU A 299 -10.11 21.67 6.75
C GLU A 299 -10.32 20.14 6.87
N GLN A 300 -11.29 19.68 7.67
CA GLN A 300 -11.50 18.25 7.95
C GLN A 300 -12.19 17.48 6.81
N TYR A 301 -12.55 18.15 5.73
CA TYR A 301 -13.16 17.57 4.53
C TYR A 301 -12.46 18.15 3.30
N TYR A 302 -11.97 17.30 2.41
CA TYR A 302 -11.16 17.70 1.26
C TYR A 302 -11.67 17.03 -0.02
N LEU A 303 -11.95 17.82 -1.04
CA LEU A 303 -12.27 17.30 -2.38
C LEU A 303 -10.95 17.01 -3.11
N GLN A 304 -10.57 15.75 -3.14
CA GLN A 304 -9.32 15.27 -3.71
C GLN A 304 -9.52 14.80 -5.15
N GLY A 305 -8.50 14.98 -5.98
CA GLY A 305 -8.50 14.52 -7.38
C GLY A 305 -8.52 15.62 -8.42
N LEU A 306 -8.46 16.88 -8.00
CA LEU A 306 -8.39 18.03 -8.92
C LEU A 306 -6.94 18.38 -9.29
N GLU A 307 -5.98 17.91 -8.53
CA GLU A 307 -4.56 18.16 -8.68
C GLU A 307 -4.01 17.49 -9.95
N PRO A 308 -2.98 18.05 -10.60
CA PRO A 308 -2.42 17.50 -11.84
C PRO A 308 -1.97 16.04 -11.72
N HIS A 309 -1.40 15.66 -10.57
CA HIS A 309 -0.89 14.30 -10.33
C HIS A 309 -1.98 13.26 -10.02
N MET A 310 -3.24 13.67 -9.82
CA MET A 310 -4.37 12.78 -9.57
C MET A 310 -5.05 12.34 -10.86
N THR A 311 -4.30 12.30 -11.96
CA THR A 311 -4.76 11.80 -13.25
C THR A 311 -3.87 10.68 -13.74
N ASP A 312 -4.47 9.65 -14.29
CA ASP A 312 -3.77 8.60 -15.02
C ASP A 312 -4.59 8.17 -16.23
N ILE A 313 -3.93 7.87 -17.34
CA ILE A 313 -4.59 7.49 -18.61
C ILE A 313 -5.63 8.53 -19.07
N GLY A 314 -5.45 9.82 -18.74
CA GLY A 314 -6.44 10.87 -19.05
C GLY A 314 -7.72 10.77 -18.22
N GLN A 315 -7.71 10.05 -17.13
CA GLN A 315 -8.84 9.92 -16.19
C GLN A 315 -8.43 10.42 -14.81
N ARG A 316 -9.39 10.95 -14.07
CA ARG A 316 -9.17 11.47 -12.72
C ARG A 316 -9.74 10.55 -11.66
N TRP A 317 -9.16 10.65 -10.48
CA TRP A 317 -9.53 9.94 -9.27
C TRP A 317 -10.12 10.93 -8.27
N LEU A 318 -11.45 11.11 -8.34
CA LEU A 318 -12.18 12.10 -7.56
C LEU A 318 -12.85 11.46 -6.36
N ARG A 319 -12.65 12.05 -5.19
CA ARG A 319 -13.26 11.59 -3.93
C ARG A 319 -13.29 12.69 -2.87
N VAL A 320 -14.07 12.47 -1.84
CA VAL A 320 -14.02 13.26 -0.62
C VAL A 320 -13.20 12.51 0.43
N ALA A 321 -12.04 13.05 0.77
CA ALA A 321 -11.30 12.63 1.95
C ALA A 321 -11.85 13.34 3.19
N SER A 322 -11.87 12.66 4.34
CA SER A 322 -12.32 13.23 5.60
C SER A 322 -11.49 12.72 6.77
N LEU A 323 -11.25 13.63 7.74
CA LEU A 323 -10.66 13.24 9.02
C LEU A 323 -11.58 12.29 9.80
N HIS A 324 -12.90 12.45 9.64
CA HIS A 324 -13.94 11.68 10.32
C HIS A 324 -14.93 11.06 9.33
N PRO A 325 -14.51 10.09 8.50
CA PRO A 325 -15.37 9.50 7.48
C PRO A 325 -16.61 8.84 8.06
N GLU A 326 -16.57 8.39 9.32
CA GLU A 326 -17.70 7.83 10.05
C GLU A 326 -18.85 8.81 10.27
N SER A 327 -18.59 10.12 10.18
CA SER A 327 -19.62 11.18 10.28
C SER A 327 -20.41 11.39 9.00
N ILE A 328 -19.88 10.92 7.87
CA ILE A 328 -20.52 11.10 6.55
C ILE A 328 -21.61 10.05 6.35
N GLU A 329 -22.78 10.48 5.89
CA GLU A 329 -23.86 9.61 5.43
C GLU A 329 -23.64 9.24 3.95
N HIS A 330 -23.49 10.26 3.10
CA HIS A 330 -23.18 10.12 1.68
C HIS A 330 -22.60 11.42 1.12
N VAL A 331 -22.09 11.36 -0.10
CA VAL A 331 -21.57 12.50 -0.84
C VAL A 331 -22.24 12.55 -2.22
N ASP A 332 -22.81 13.70 -2.57
CA ASP A 332 -23.29 13.99 -3.93
C ASP A 332 -22.25 14.80 -4.69
N PHE A 333 -21.85 14.32 -5.86
CA PHE A 333 -20.88 14.99 -6.74
C PHE A 333 -21.58 15.68 -7.90
N PHE A 334 -21.11 16.89 -8.20
CA PHE A 334 -21.59 17.72 -9.33
C PHE A 334 -20.41 18.07 -10.22
N ARG A 335 -20.62 18.03 -11.53
CA ARG A 335 -19.67 18.46 -12.54
C ARG A 335 -20.31 19.55 -13.39
N ASN A 336 -19.66 20.71 -13.50
CA ASN A 336 -20.15 21.85 -14.29
C ASN A 336 -21.61 22.21 -13.95
N GLY A 337 -21.96 22.20 -12.66
CA GLY A 337 -23.30 22.49 -12.13
C GLY A 337 -24.32 21.35 -12.23
N ALA A 338 -24.06 20.27 -12.94
CA ALA A 338 -24.96 19.13 -13.04
C ALA A 338 -24.59 18.01 -12.05
N ARG A 339 -25.58 17.36 -11.44
CA ARG A 339 -25.34 16.18 -10.60
C ARG A 339 -24.70 15.09 -11.46
N TYR A 340 -23.62 14.51 -10.96
CA TYR A 340 -22.80 13.55 -11.69
C TYR A 340 -22.88 12.15 -11.09
N ASP A 341 -22.67 12.03 -9.76
CA ASP A 341 -22.66 10.74 -9.06
C ASP A 341 -22.96 10.92 -7.57
N SER A 342 -23.12 9.81 -6.85
CA SER A 342 -23.25 9.77 -5.40
C SER A 342 -22.48 8.60 -4.82
N ALA A 343 -21.75 8.84 -3.73
CA ALA A 343 -21.03 7.80 -2.99
C ALA A 343 -21.62 7.62 -1.59
N TRP A 344 -21.96 6.39 -1.23
CA TRP A 344 -22.59 6.01 0.04
C TRP A 344 -21.66 5.31 1.01
N ASP A 345 -20.54 4.82 0.51
CA ASP A 345 -19.55 4.10 1.30
C ASP A 345 -18.19 4.81 1.29
N GLU A 346 -17.45 4.66 2.38
CA GLU A 346 -16.06 5.06 2.45
C GLU A 346 -15.22 4.25 1.42
N SER A 347 -14.41 4.89 0.57
CA SER A 347 -13.82 6.23 0.67
C SER A 347 -14.54 7.32 -0.12
N PHE A 348 -15.83 7.30 -0.30
CA PHE A 348 -16.62 8.35 -0.94
C PHE A 348 -16.05 8.81 -2.29
N MET A 349 -15.88 7.87 -3.20
CA MET A 349 -15.30 8.09 -4.53
C MET A 349 -16.38 8.20 -5.60
N VAL A 350 -16.12 9.01 -6.61
CA VAL A 350 -16.90 8.97 -7.86
C VAL A 350 -16.68 7.62 -8.53
N HIS A 351 -17.76 7.01 -9.05
CA HIS A 351 -17.75 5.66 -9.65
C HIS A 351 -17.17 4.59 -8.72
N TYR A 352 -17.56 4.64 -7.45
CA TYR A 352 -17.12 3.71 -6.42
C TYR A 352 -17.29 2.24 -6.83
N GLN A 353 -16.23 1.45 -6.66
CA GLN A 353 -16.24 0.01 -6.88
C GLN A 353 -15.96 -0.76 -5.57
N SER A 354 -15.00 -0.29 -4.80
CA SER A 354 -14.64 -0.80 -3.48
C SER A 354 -13.84 0.27 -2.73
N ASN A 355 -13.55 0.06 -1.46
CA ASN A 355 -12.84 1.05 -0.64
C ASN A 355 -11.42 1.43 -1.10
N TRP A 356 -10.84 0.72 -2.06
CA TRP A 356 -9.53 1.02 -2.65
C TRP A 356 -9.60 1.35 -4.15
N ARG A 357 -10.75 1.18 -4.80
CA ARG A 357 -10.87 1.25 -6.25
C ARG A 357 -12.12 2.01 -6.69
N GLN A 358 -11.94 2.88 -7.65
CA GLN A 358 -13.02 3.57 -8.37
C GLN A 358 -12.92 3.32 -9.87
N GLY A 359 -13.99 3.61 -10.61
CA GLY A 359 -13.94 3.79 -12.05
C GLY A 359 -13.30 5.14 -12.39
N GLY A 360 -12.59 5.22 -13.53
CA GLY A 360 -12.00 6.47 -13.97
C GLY A 360 -13.07 7.51 -14.35
N VAL A 361 -12.74 8.76 -14.11
CA VAL A 361 -13.59 9.91 -14.46
C VAL A 361 -12.92 10.69 -15.60
N PRO A 362 -13.45 10.65 -16.82
CA PRO A 362 -12.99 11.52 -17.87
C PRO A 362 -13.23 12.98 -17.47
N SER A 363 -12.15 13.75 -17.31
CA SER A 363 -12.21 15.12 -16.86
C SER A 363 -11.09 15.93 -17.52
N VAL A 364 -11.38 17.16 -17.88
CA VAL A 364 -10.44 18.04 -18.58
C VAL A 364 -10.16 19.28 -17.74
N SER A 365 -9.03 19.94 -18.00
CA SER A 365 -8.70 21.23 -17.39
C SER A 365 -9.87 22.22 -17.58
N GLY A 366 -10.20 22.93 -16.50
CA GLY A 366 -11.34 23.85 -16.46
C GLY A 366 -12.67 23.23 -16.05
N ASP A 367 -12.80 21.92 -15.92
CA ASP A 367 -14.01 21.32 -15.32
C ASP A 367 -14.16 21.77 -13.86
N GLU A 368 -15.34 22.24 -13.52
CA GLU A 368 -15.71 22.58 -12.15
C GLU A 368 -16.33 21.38 -11.46
N TRP A 369 -15.78 21.02 -10.29
CA TRP A 369 -16.31 19.98 -9.45
C TRP A 369 -16.76 20.54 -8.11
N ARG A 370 -17.90 20.03 -7.63
CA ARG A 370 -18.47 20.34 -6.33
C ARG A 370 -18.95 19.06 -5.66
N ALA A 371 -18.68 18.92 -4.37
CA ALA A 371 -19.18 17.85 -3.53
C ALA A 371 -20.08 18.43 -2.44
N GLU A 372 -21.30 17.91 -2.31
CA GLU A 372 -22.19 18.12 -1.16
C GLU A 372 -22.04 16.91 -0.22
N ILE A 373 -21.46 17.15 0.95
CA ILE A 373 -21.11 16.13 1.95
C ILE A 373 -22.22 16.13 2.99
N HIS A 374 -23.09 15.15 2.93
CA HIS A 374 -24.21 15.00 3.86
C HIS A 374 -23.75 14.25 5.11
N LEU A 375 -23.85 14.90 6.26
CA LEU A 375 -23.45 14.33 7.54
C LEU A 375 -24.64 13.65 8.24
N ARG A 376 -24.34 12.65 9.04
CA ARG A 376 -25.34 11.90 9.83
C ARG A 376 -26.09 12.74 10.86
N ASP A 377 -25.58 13.93 11.21
CA ASP A 377 -26.25 14.91 12.09
C ASP A 377 -27.17 15.90 11.35
N GLY A 378 -27.31 15.72 10.02
CA GLY A 378 -28.17 16.53 9.17
C GLY A 378 -27.50 17.77 8.57
N ARG A 379 -26.25 18.07 8.91
CA ARG A 379 -25.50 19.16 8.26
C ARG A 379 -25.06 18.75 6.85
N VAL A 380 -24.92 19.74 5.98
CA VAL A 380 -24.33 19.58 4.65
C VAL A 380 -23.13 20.50 4.53
N ILE A 381 -22.00 19.95 4.12
CA ILE A 381 -20.77 20.69 3.88
C ILE A 381 -20.49 20.68 2.38
N GLU A 382 -20.15 21.82 1.82
CA GLU A 382 -19.80 21.95 0.42
C GLU A 382 -18.29 22.10 0.26
N ARG A 383 -17.73 21.40 -0.75
CA ARG A 383 -16.36 21.59 -1.24
C ARG A 383 -16.40 21.68 -2.75
N SER A 384 -15.64 22.62 -3.32
CA SER A 384 -15.59 22.82 -4.76
C SER A 384 -14.19 23.20 -5.21
N GLY A 385 -13.90 22.96 -6.47
CA GLY A 385 -12.67 23.38 -7.11
C GLY A 385 -12.71 23.13 -8.62
N VAL A 386 -11.70 23.62 -9.28
CA VAL A 386 -11.54 23.53 -10.73
C VAL A 386 -10.35 22.62 -11.02
N VAL A 387 -10.51 21.77 -12.03
CA VAL A 387 -9.43 20.91 -12.52
C VAL A 387 -8.32 21.79 -13.12
N ALA A 388 -7.11 21.65 -12.60
CA ALA A 388 -5.92 22.38 -13.02
C ALA A 388 -5.47 22.00 -14.46
#